data_629604289f4c0eefc7dd9d71cd5419a6
#
_entry.id   629604289f4c0eefc7dd9d71cd5419a6
#
_cell.length_a   1.000
_cell.length_b   1.000
_cell.length_c   1.000
_cell.angle_alpha   90.00
_cell.angle_beta   90.00
_cell.angle_gamma   90.00
#
_symmetry.space_group_name_H-M   'P 1'
#
loop_
_entity.id
_entity.type
_entity.pdbx_description
1 polymer ?
#
loop_
_entity_poly.entity_id
_entity_poly.type
_entity_poly.pdbx_seq_one_letter_code
_entity_poly.pdbx_strand_id
1 'polypeptide(L)'
;MDRRRFLVAVAATVAVTGISWCSDAGPKETVARAEVPGPAPTPAAPALPPLLSPPDRTARVALPGGAVLSKLPGDGDLLAWTVDDGVDTDVVRLYTEFARDTGVRLTYFVTGSYRSWTDNVAVLRPLVESGQIQLANHTWSHPDLTKLTPNQVADELGRTDQFLRSTYGVDATPYFRPPYGHHNAVVDAVAADLGYQVPTLWSGDLRDSALLSEDQIVKLADLSFTRQNIVIGHLNHAPITHVYQQLVDIIRARRLRTVTLNDVFLKPEIPHRTAHFAG
;
A
#
# COMPACT_ATOMS: atom_id res chain seq x y z
N MET A 1 -47.15 13.95 -4.86
CA MET A 1 -47.44 14.01 -6.30
C MET A 1 -46.80 12.86 -6.99
N ASP A 2 -47.64 11.92 -7.37
CA ASP A 2 -47.32 10.67 -8.04
C ASP A 2 -46.90 10.88 -9.52
N ARG A 3 -45.93 10.17 -10.03
CA ARG A 3 -45.83 9.82 -11.46
C ARG A 3 -45.06 8.52 -11.67
N ARG A 4 -45.77 7.41 -11.53
CA ARG A 4 -45.47 6.14 -12.22
C ARG A 4 -45.83 6.29 -13.71
N ARG A 5 -45.16 5.50 -14.57
CA ARG A 5 -45.56 4.96 -15.89
C ARG A 5 -44.36 4.93 -16.84
N PHE A 6 -44.08 3.97 -17.74
CA PHE A 6 -44.74 2.74 -18.20
C PHE A 6 -43.65 1.91 -18.91
N LEU A 7 -43.64 0.62 -18.67
CA LEU A 7 -42.99 -0.38 -19.52
C LEU A 7 -43.97 -0.75 -20.64
N VAL A 8 -43.51 -0.78 -21.91
CA VAL A 8 -44.22 -1.42 -23.02
C VAL A 8 -43.27 -2.46 -23.62
N ALA A 9 -43.63 -3.72 -23.47
CA ALA A 9 -43.04 -4.84 -24.20
C ALA A 9 -43.87 -5.06 -25.47
N VAL A 10 -43.21 -5.13 -26.63
CA VAL A 10 -43.83 -5.54 -27.90
C VAL A 10 -43.25 -6.91 -28.27
N ALA A 11 -44.05 -7.93 -28.17
CA ALA A 11 -43.75 -9.25 -28.71
C ALA A 11 -44.36 -9.32 -30.13
N ALA A 12 -43.53 -9.56 -31.13
CA ALA A 12 -43.96 -9.86 -32.48
C ALA A 12 -43.81 -11.36 -32.76
N THR A 13 -44.92 -12.04 -32.87
CA THR A 13 -45.02 -13.45 -33.33
C THR A 13 -45.13 -13.45 -34.83
N VAL A 14 -44.20 -14.11 -35.52
CA VAL A 14 -44.32 -14.41 -36.95
C VAL A 14 -44.57 -15.89 -37.13
N ALA A 15 -45.77 -16.22 -37.59
CA ALA A 15 -46.12 -17.58 -38.04
C ALA A 15 -45.65 -17.77 -39.47
N VAL A 16 -44.87 -18.81 -39.72
CA VAL A 16 -44.51 -19.27 -41.08
C VAL A 16 -45.21 -20.58 -41.40
N THR A 17 -46.12 -20.50 -42.33
CA THR A 17 -46.82 -21.64 -42.94
C THR A 17 -45.87 -22.41 -43.86
N GLY A 18 -45.82 -23.73 -43.68
CA GLY A 18 -45.01 -24.62 -44.49
C GLY A 18 -45.56 -24.80 -45.91
N ILE A 19 -44.65 -24.84 -46.85
CA ILE A 19 -44.88 -25.44 -48.18
C ILE A 19 -43.78 -26.46 -48.41
N SER A 20 -44.23 -27.73 -48.48
CA SER A 20 -43.43 -28.89 -48.83
C SER A 20 -43.24 -28.93 -50.37
N TRP A 21 -42.00 -28.96 -50.82
CA TRP A 21 -41.66 -29.35 -52.20
C TRP A 21 -40.56 -30.40 -52.14
N CYS A 22 -40.92 -31.58 -52.61
CA CYS A 22 -39.95 -32.63 -52.95
C CYS A 22 -39.30 -32.26 -54.30
N SER A 23 -38.01 -32.45 -54.40
CA SER A 23 -37.39 -33.20 -55.53
C SER A 23 -35.93 -32.79 -55.73
N ASP A 24 -35.20 -33.81 -55.94
CA ASP A 24 -33.97 -34.06 -56.73
C ASP A 24 -32.61 -33.83 -56.10
N ALA A 25 -32.02 -34.99 -55.89
CA ALA A 25 -30.63 -35.16 -55.50
C ALA A 25 -29.70 -34.99 -56.72
N GLY A 26 -29.02 -33.86 -56.78
CA GLY A 26 -27.83 -33.68 -57.60
C GLY A 26 -26.57 -33.82 -56.71
N PRO A 27 -25.41 -34.23 -57.29
CA PRO A 27 -24.19 -34.46 -56.50
C PRO A 27 -23.67 -33.13 -55.93
N LYS A 28 -23.51 -33.10 -54.61
CA LYS A 28 -22.90 -31.95 -53.89
C LYS A 28 -21.39 -31.98 -54.10
N GLU A 29 -20.89 -31.12 -54.95
CA GLU A 29 -19.46 -30.75 -54.93
C GLU A 29 -19.14 -30.10 -53.60
N THR A 30 -18.32 -30.77 -52.80
CA THR A 30 -17.78 -30.20 -51.57
C THR A 30 -16.61 -29.27 -51.92
N VAL A 31 -16.89 -27.98 -52.06
CA VAL A 31 -15.83 -26.98 -52.18
C VAL A 31 -15.15 -26.91 -50.79
N ALA A 32 -13.93 -27.44 -50.73
CA ALA A 32 -13.09 -27.32 -49.56
C ALA A 32 -12.77 -25.80 -49.35
N ARG A 33 -13.32 -25.25 -48.30
CA ARG A 33 -13.03 -23.88 -47.87
C ARG A 33 -11.59 -23.86 -47.35
N ALA A 34 -10.69 -23.22 -48.13
CA ALA A 34 -9.32 -22.99 -47.68
C ALA A 34 -9.34 -22.18 -46.39
N GLU A 35 -8.84 -22.77 -45.31
CA GLU A 35 -8.60 -22.05 -44.04
C GLU A 35 -7.52 -21.01 -44.30
N VAL A 36 -7.88 -19.73 -44.14
CA VAL A 36 -6.93 -18.63 -44.09
C VAL A 36 -6.13 -18.78 -42.82
N PRO A 37 -4.79 -18.91 -42.84
CA PRO A 37 -3.99 -18.98 -41.63
C PRO A 37 -4.24 -17.74 -40.78
N GLY A 38 -4.65 -17.94 -39.54
CA GLY A 38 -4.79 -16.85 -38.56
C GLY A 38 -3.44 -16.13 -38.37
N PRO A 39 -3.45 -14.87 -37.95
CA PRO A 39 -2.22 -14.14 -37.71
C PRO A 39 -1.37 -14.91 -36.68
N ALA A 40 -0.06 -15.02 -36.99
CA ALA A 40 0.88 -15.66 -36.08
C ALA A 40 0.82 -15.01 -34.67
N PRO A 41 0.90 -15.79 -33.58
CA PRO A 41 0.88 -15.22 -32.24
C PRO A 41 2.03 -14.21 -32.08
N THR A 42 1.70 -13.00 -31.70
CA THR A 42 2.69 -11.97 -31.35
C THR A 42 3.61 -12.52 -30.28
N PRO A 43 4.94 -12.42 -30.40
CA PRO A 43 5.86 -12.85 -29.35
C PRO A 43 5.47 -12.17 -28.04
N ALA A 44 5.26 -12.97 -26.99
CA ALA A 44 5.02 -12.44 -25.66
C ALA A 44 6.21 -11.56 -25.26
N ALA A 45 5.93 -10.37 -24.75
CA ALA A 45 6.98 -9.51 -24.17
C ALA A 45 7.77 -10.32 -23.13
N PRO A 46 9.09 -10.15 -23.03
CA PRO A 46 9.89 -10.87 -22.04
C PRO A 46 9.33 -10.61 -20.64
N ALA A 47 9.07 -11.69 -19.92
CA ALA A 47 8.53 -11.60 -18.55
C ALA A 47 9.52 -10.81 -17.65
N LEU A 48 9.00 -9.85 -16.91
CA LEU A 48 9.81 -9.12 -15.93
C LEU A 48 10.34 -10.08 -14.85
N PRO A 49 11.55 -9.83 -14.32
CA PRO A 49 12.12 -10.66 -13.27
C PRO A 49 11.18 -10.68 -12.04
N PRO A 50 11.19 -11.76 -11.22
CA PRO A 50 10.44 -11.79 -9.97
C PRO A 50 10.94 -10.71 -9.01
N LEU A 51 10.09 -10.35 -8.04
CA LEU A 51 10.52 -9.51 -6.93
C LEU A 51 11.60 -10.22 -6.11
N LEU A 52 12.59 -9.46 -5.67
CA LEU A 52 13.66 -9.98 -4.82
C LEU A 52 13.16 -10.17 -3.38
N SER A 53 13.54 -11.28 -2.75
CA SER A 53 13.25 -11.51 -1.33
C SER A 53 13.89 -10.44 -0.44
N PRO A 54 13.31 -10.12 0.73
CA PRO A 54 13.94 -9.23 1.70
C PRO A 54 15.29 -9.83 2.17
N PRO A 55 16.19 -9.00 2.73
CA PRO A 55 17.45 -9.50 3.29
C PRO A 55 17.18 -10.43 4.47
N ASP A 56 18.17 -11.28 4.77
CA ASP A 56 18.12 -12.12 5.96
C ASP A 56 18.04 -11.24 7.22
N ARG A 57 17.32 -11.71 8.23
CA ARG A 57 17.19 -11.00 9.52
C ARG A 57 18.51 -10.79 10.24
N THR A 58 19.50 -11.61 9.96
CA THR A 58 20.86 -11.47 10.50
C THR A 58 21.63 -10.27 9.93
N ALA A 59 21.18 -9.73 8.79
CA ALA A 59 21.76 -8.54 8.17
C ALA A 59 21.23 -7.21 8.75
N ARG A 60 20.34 -7.26 9.75
CA ARG A 60 19.81 -6.06 10.39
C ARG A 60 20.90 -5.27 11.10
N VAL A 61 20.79 -3.95 11.02
CA VAL A 61 21.72 -3.02 11.67
C VAL A 61 21.03 -2.27 12.81
N ALA A 62 21.82 -1.71 13.71
CA ALA A 62 21.27 -0.85 14.76
C ALA A 62 20.64 0.39 14.15
N LEU A 63 19.56 0.88 14.78
CA LEU A 63 18.99 2.17 14.43
C LEU A 63 20.01 3.29 14.67
N PRO A 64 20.11 4.30 13.78
CA PRO A 64 20.94 5.46 14.03
C PRO A 64 20.36 6.22 15.22
N GLY A 65 21.11 6.28 16.33
CA GLY A 65 20.68 7.00 17.53
C GLY A 65 20.67 8.51 17.31
N GLY A 66 19.62 9.19 17.80
CA GLY A 66 19.56 10.66 17.88
C GLY A 66 19.45 11.42 16.55
N ALA A 67 19.20 10.73 15.43
CA ALA A 67 19.09 11.34 14.11
C ALA A 67 17.72 10.99 13.47
N VAL A 68 17.28 11.87 12.58
CA VAL A 68 16.13 11.63 11.72
C VAL A 68 16.45 10.50 10.73
N LEU A 69 15.57 9.53 10.62
CA LEU A 69 15.68 8.46 9.64
C LEU A 69 15.00 8.89 8.34
N SER A 70 15.75 9.26 7.34
CA SER A 70 15.21 9.65 6.02
C SER A 70 15.65 8.75 4.87
N LYS A 71 16.64 7.88 5.10
CA LYS A 71 17.23 6.99 4.09
C LYS A 71 17.70 5.70 4.73
N LEU A 72 17.67 4.59 3.98
CA LEU A 72 18.23 3.33 4.45
C LEU A 72 19.76 3.36 4.43
N PRO A 73 20.45 2.63 5.32
CA PRO A 73 21.90 2.60 5.41
C PRO A 73 22.53 1.77 4.29
N GLY A 74 23.78 2.07 3.95
CA GLY A 74 24.60 1.32 2.98
C GLY A 74 24.28 1.66 1.53
N ASP A 75 24.88 0.89 0.60
CA ASP A 75 24.81 1.11 -0.86
C ASP A 75 24.11 -0.06 -1.59
N GLY A 76 23.22 -0.75 -0.89
CA GLY A 76 22.53 -1.94 -1.42
C GLY A 76 21.42 -1.63 -2.41
N ASP A 77 20.49 -2.56 -2.55
CA ASP A 77 19.36 -2.54 -3.48
C ASP A 77 18.00 -2.41 -2.76
N LEU A 78 18.02 -1.96 -1.50
CA LEU A 78 16.82 -1.87 -0.69
C LEU A 78 15.93 -0.69 -1.08
N LEU A 79 14.63 -0.87 -0.92
CA LEU A 79 13.59 0.16 -1.05
C LEU A 79 12.60 0.00 0.09
N ALA A 80 12.51 0.98 1.00
CA ALA A 80 11.44 1.07 1.96
C ALA A 80 10.30 1.91 1.36
N TRP A 81 9.29 1.23 0.80
CA TRP A 81 8.06 1.91 0.40
C TRP A 81 7.15 2.02 1.62
N THR A 82 6.95 3.25 2.07
CA THR A 82 6.14 3.57 3.24
C THR A 82 4.92 4.37 2.81
N VAL A 83 3.81 4.20 3.50
CA VAL A 83 2.56 4.91 3.22
C VAL A 83 1.91 5.39 4.50
N ASP A 84 1.35 6.60 4.45
CA ASP A 84 0.83 7.31 5.60
C ASP A 84 -0.70 7.38 5.61
N ASP A 85 -1.26 7.79 6.73
CA ASP A 85 -2.66 8.17 6.99
C ASP A 85 -3.64 7.01 7.06
N GLY A 86 -4.23 6.63 5.94
CA GLY A 86 -5.33 5.66 5.86
C GLY A 86 -6.72 6.31 5.82
N VAL A 87 -6.86 7.45 5.16
CA VAL A 87 -8.13 8.20 5.06
C VAL A 87 -9.21 7.38 4.35
N ASP A 88 -8.84 6.71 3.26
CA ASP A 88 -9.79 5.98 2.42
C ASP A 88 -9.76 4.47 2.71
N THR A 89 -10.90 3.92 3.11
CA THR A 89 -11.05 2.50 3.47
C THR A 89 -10.77 1.55 2.31
N ASP A 90 -11.18 1.90 1.09
CA ASP A 90 -10.95 1.08 -0.08
C ASP A 90 -9.48 1.12 -0.52
N VAL A 91 -8.83 2.29 -0.43
CA VAL A 91 -7.41 2.42 -0.73
C VAL A 91 -6.57 1.57 0.23
N VAL A 92 -6.86 1.59 1.54
CA VAL A 92 -6.19 0.72 2.52
C VAL A 92 -6.38 -0.75 2.18
N ARG A 93 -7.60 -1.16 1.81
CA ARG A 93 -7.89 -2.54 1.41
C ARG A 93 -7.10 -2.93 0.16
N LEU A 94 -7.18 -2.12 -0.89
CA LEU A 94 -6.53 -2.40 -2.18
C LEU A 94 -5.00 -2.44 -2.08
N TYR A 95 -4.39 -1.57 -1.27
CA TYR A 95 -2.95 -1.64 -0.98
C TYR A 95 -2.57 -2.93 -0.24
N THR A 96 -3.40 -3.35 0.70
CA THR A 96 -3.17 -4.59 1.45
C THR A 96 -3.29 -5.82 0.54
N GLU A 97 -4.32 -5.87 -0.31
CA GLU A 97 -4.50 -6.93 -1.31
C GLU A 97 -3.35 -6.94 -2.33
N PHE A 98 -2.95 -5.79 -2.82
CA PHE A 98 -1.79 -5.64 -3.69
C PHE A 98 -0.50 -6.17 -3.04
N ALA A 99 -0.23 -5.84 -1.78
CA ALA A 99 0.93 -6.37 -1.07
C ALA A 99 0.87 -7.90 -0.98
N ARG A 100 -0.30 -8.46 -0.62
CA ARG A 100 -0.52 -9.92 -0.56
C ARG A 100 -0.23 -10.60 -1.91
N ASP A 101 -0.77 -10.05 -2.98
CA ASP A 101 -0.77 -10.70 -4.30
C ASP A 101 0.59 -10.58 -5.01
N THR A 102 1.36 -9.55 -4.71
CA THR A 102 2.67 -9.30 -5.33
C THR A 102 3.87 -9.73 -4.49
N GLY A 103 3.71 -9.82 -3.18
CA GLY A 103 4.82 -10.01 -2.24
C GLY A 103 5.58 -8.72 -1.91
N VAL A 104 5.11 -7.56 -2.35
CA VAL A 104 5.68 -6.26 -1.96
C VAL A 104 5.60 -6.10 -0.44
N ARG A 105 6.66 -5.57 0.18
CA ARG A 105 6.74 -5.31 1.61
C ARG A 105 6.59 -3.81 1.86
N LEU A 106 5.76 -3.45 2.82
CA LEU A 106 5.36 -2.06 3.09
C LEU A 106 5.44 -1.73 4.58
N THR A 107 5.67 -0.44 4.87
CA THR A 107 5.46 0.10 6.22
C THR A 107 4.32 1.11 6.18
N TYR A 108 3.27 0.89 6.97
CA TYR A 108 2.13 1.79 7.11
C TYR A 108 2.31 2.64 8.37
N PHE A 109 2.35 3.95 8.22
CA PHE A 109 2.29 4.91 9.31
C PHE A 109 0.83 5.28 9.55
N VAL A 110 0.29 4.75 10.62
CA VAL A 110 -1.15 4.70 10.92
C VAL A 110 -1.61 5.96 11.65
N THR A 111 -2.55 6.71 11.06
CA THR A 111 -3.34 7.70 11.81
C THR A 111 -4.51 6.97 12.49
N GLY A 112 -4.41 6.78 13.81
CA GLY A 112 -5.20 5.80 14.54
C GLY A 112 -6.70 6.04 14.57
N SER A 113 -7.19 7.27 14.33
CA SER A 113 -8.60 7.61 14.37
C SER A 113 -9.40 7.21 13.13
N TYR A 114 -8.75 6.82 12.03
CA TYR A 114 -9.45 6.48 10.81
C TYR A 114 -10.06 5.07 10.86
N ARG A 115 -11.31 4.97 10.42
CA ARG A 115 -12.08 3.71 10.42
C ARG A 115 -11.50 2.63 9.52
N SER A 116 -10.80 3.03 8.47
CA SER A 116 -10.12 2.13 7.53
C SER A 116 -9.31 1.05 8.23
N TRP A 117 -8.72 1.38 9.35
CA TRP A 117 -7.89 0.45 10.13
C TRP A 117 -8.71 -0.61 10.87
N THR A 118 -9.92 -0.30 11.30
CA THR A 118 -10.84 -1.29 11.91
C THR A 118 -11.62 -2.06 10.86
N ASP A 119 -12.03 -1.41 9.80
CA ASP A 119 -12.82 -2.01 8.72
C ASP A 119 -11.99 -3.06 7.94
N ASN A 120 -10.67 -2.88 7.85
CA ASN A 120 -9.76 -3.75 7.11
C ASN A 120 -8.95 -4.77 7.97
N VAL A 121 -9.28 -4.94 9.25
CA VAL A 121 -8.55 -5.87 10.14
C VAL A 121 -8.41 -7.26 9.54
N ALA A 122 -9.47 -7.79 8.94
CA ALA A 122 -9.49 -9.16 8.45
C ALA A 122 -8.48 -9.41 7.31
N VAL A 123 -8.27 -8.42 6.43
CA VAL A 123 -7.33 -8.55 5.30
C VAL A 123 -5.91 -8.12 5.68
N LEU A 124 -5.77 -7.17 6.61
CA LEU A 124 -4.48 -6.60 6.98
C LEU A 124 -3.73 -7.44 8.03
N ARG A 125 -4.44 -7.98 9.03
CA ARG A 125 -3.83 -8.75 10.13
C ARG A 125 -2.89 -9.88 9.68
N PRO A 126 -3.25 -10.76 8.71
CA PRO A 126 -2.35 -11.83 8.28
C PRO A 126 -1.00 -11.31 7.72
N LEU A 127 -1.01 -10.16 7.04
CA LEU A 127 0.21 -9.57 6.49
C LEU A 127 1.05 -8.86 7.56
N VAL A 128 0.40 -8.34 8.59
CA VAL A 128 1.07 -7.79 9.78
C VAL A 128 1.73 -8.90 10.58
N GLU A 129 1.03 -9.99 10.85
CA GLU A 129 1.55 -11.16 11.59
C GLU A 129 2.71 -11.84 10.86
N SER A 130 2.67 -11.92 9.53
CA SER A 130 3.79 -12.43 8.73
C SER A 130 4.98 -11.46 8.66
N GLY A 131 4.78 -10.21 9.05
CA GLY A 131 5.76 -9.12 8.94
C GLY A 131 5.93 -8.60 7.50
N GLN A 132 5.06 -8.96 6.57
CA GLN A 132 5.08 -8.42 5.21
C GLN A 132 4.63 -6.95 5.19
N ILE A 133 3.68 -6.59 6.04
CA ILE A 133 3.31 -5.21 6.33
C ILE A 133 3.70 -4.90 7.77
N GLN A 134 4.42 -3.81 7.96
CA GLN A 134 4.73 -3.25 9.27
C GLN A 134 3.79 -2.08 9.55
N LEU A 135 3.21 -2.04 10.77
CA LEU A 135 2.47 -0.87 11.25
C LEU A 135 3.38 -0.02 12.14
N ALA A 136 3.35 1.29 11.93
CA ALA A 136 4.09 2.30 12.67
C ALA A 136 3.15 3.47 13.04
N ASN A 137 3.60 4.39 13.87
CA ASN A 137 2.77 5.43 14.46
C ASN A 137 2.79 6.72 13.63
N HIS A 138 1.59 7.23 13.23
CA HIS A 138 1.40 8.53 12.57
C HIS A 138 0.46 9.45 13.36
N THR A 139 0.46 9.32 14.67
CA THR A 139 -0.42 10.02 15.61
C THR A 139 -1.88 9.53 15.58
N TRP A 140 -2.69 10.03 16.50
CA TRP A 140 -4.09 9.65 16.57
C TRP A 140 -4.96 10.40 15.55
N SER A 141 -4.82 11.74 15.49
CA SER A 141 -5.71 12.61 14.72
C SER A 141 -5.00 13.50 13.67
N HIS A 142 -3.71 13.22 13.42
CA HIS A 142 -2.90 13.92 12.41
C HIS A 142 -2.70 15.43 12.65
N PRO A 143 -2.43 15.91 13.88
CA PRO A 143 -2.14 17.33 14.12
C PRO A 143 -0.69 17.69 13.79
N ASP A 144 -0.43 18.96 13.58
CA ASP A 144 0.95 19.49 13.62
C ASP A 144 1.46 19.43 15.07
N LEU A 145 2.29 18.43 15.38
CA LEU A 145 2.80 18.18 16.73
C LEU A 145 3.58 19.36 17.32
N THR A 146 4.19 20.19 16.46
CA THR A 146 4.98 21.36 16.92
C THR A 146 4.12 22.46 17.55
N LYS A 147 2.80 22.39 17.36
CA LYS A 147 1.82 23.34 17.92
C LYS A 147 1.15 22.82 19.18
N LEU A 148 1.48 21.62 19.63
CA LEU A 148 0.89 20.95 20.78
C LEU A 148 1.77 21.11 22.04
N THR A 149 1.13 21.01 23.19
CA THR A 149 1.84 20.84 24.45
C THR A 149 2.46 19.44 24.55
N PRO A 150 3.50 19.22 25.38
CA PRO A 150 4.08 17.89 25.60
C PRO A 150 3.07 16.80 25.94
N ASN A 151 2.08 17.10 26.78
CA ASN A 151 1.04 16.16 27.16
C ASN A 151 0.12 15.80 25.99
N GLN A 152 -0.19 16.76 25.11
CA GLN A 152 -0.99 16.51 23.91
C GLN A 152 -0.21 15.67 22.88
N VAL A 153 1.09 15.91 22.73
CA VAL A 153 1.96 15.06 21.90
C VAL A 153 1.97 13.63 22.43
N ALA A 154 2.11 13.45 23.75
CA ALA A 154 2.09 12.14 24.39
C ALA A 154 0.72 11.44 24.20
N ASP A 155 -0.40 12.17 24.29
CA ASP A 155 -1.75 11.63 24.06
C ASP A 155 -1.91 11.16 22.60
N GLU A 156 -1.51 11.95 21.61
CA GLU A 156 -1.57 11.63 20.19
C GLU A 156 -0.80 10.34 19.83
N LEU A 157 0.41 10.20 20.34
CA LEU A 157 1.23 9.02 20.12
C LEU A 157 0.71 7.81 20.92
N GLY A 158 0.36 8.03 22.19
CA GLY A 158 -0.07 6.97 23.09
C GLY A 158 -1.40 6.33 22.70
N ARG A 159 -2.37 7.11 22.22
CA ARG A 159 -3.66 6.59 21.74
C ARG A 159 -3.49 5.70 20.51
N THR A 160 -2.65 6.10 19.58
CA THR A 160 -2.34 5.27 18.40
C THR A 160 -1.61 3.98 18.79
N ASP A 161 -0.66 4.06 19.71
CA ASP A 161 0.04 2.87 20.22
C ASP A 161 -0.93 1.90 20.90
N GLN A 162 -1.82 2.40 21.78
CA GLN A 162 -2.86 1.59 22.40
C GLN A 162 -3.79 0.95 21.37
N PHE A 163 -4.20 1.69 20.35
CA PHE A 163 -5.02 1.18 19.26
C PHE A 163 -4.31 0.04 18.52
N LEU A 164 -3.06 0.23 18.11
CA LEU A 164 -2.28 -0.77 17.38
C LEU A 164 -2.05 -2.03 18.22
N ARG A 165 -1.76 -1.89 19.51
CA ARG A 165 -1.62 -3.03 20.44
C ARG A 165 -2.93 -3.78 20.62
N SER A 166 -4.04 -3.09 20.85
CA SER A 166 -5.33 -3.74 21.10
C SER A 166 -5.94 -4.36 19.85
N THR A 167 -5.77 -3.72 18.68
CA THR A 167 -6.40 -4.15 17.42
C THR A 167 -5.55 -5.17 16.67
N TYR A 168 -4.24 -4.98 16.62
CA TYR A 168 -3.33 -5.79 15.81
C TYR A 168 -2.29 -6.58 16.61
N GLY A 169 -2.17 -6.34 17.91
CA GLY A 169 -1.11 -6.93 18.74
C GLY A 169 0.28 -6.35 18.46
N VAL A 170 0.35 -5.18 17.83
CA VAL A 170 1.59 -4.56 17.35
C VAL A 170 2.13 -3.56 18.34
N ASP A 171 3.42 -3.62 18.58
CA ASP A 171 4.23 -2.56 19.16
C ASP A 171 4.85 -1.72 18.04
N ALA A 172 4.36 -0.48 17.87
CA ALA A 172 4.79 0.41 16.79
C ALA A 172 6.18 1.02 17.01
N THR A 173 6.70 0.94 18.24
CA THR A 173 8.07 1.43 18.52
C THR A 173 9.09 0.65 17.69
N PRO A 174 10.19 1.26 17.29
CA PRO A 174 10.70 2.58 17.67
C PRO A 174 10.38 3.68 16.63
N TYR A 175 9.46 3.44 15.68
CA TYR A 175 9.23 4.34 14.56
C TYR A 175 7.96 5.15 14.73
N PHE A 176 8.07 6.48 14.60
CA PHE A 176 6.94 7.34 14.35
C PHE A 176 7.24 8.28 13.18
N ARG A 177 6.22 8.69 12.48
CA ARG A 177 6.33 9.76 11.47
C ARG A 177 5.49 10.93 11.94
N PRO A 178 6.10 12.10 12.18
CA PRO A 178 5.33 13.28 12.54
C PRO A 178 4.50 13.75 11.35
N PRO A 179 3.21 14.12 11.53
CA PRO A 179 2.40 14.73 10.48
C PRO A 179 3.11 15.91 9.81
N TYR A 180 2.97 16.00 8.49
CA TYR A 180 3.63 17.02 7.65
C TYR A 180 5.19 16.97 7.68
N GLY A 181 5.79 15.98 8.34
CA GLY A 181 7.21 15.95 8.64
C GLY A 181 7.64 16.97 9.71
N HIS A 182 6.69 17.60 10.38
CA HIS A 182 6.97 18.66 11.35
C HIS A 182 7.29 18.11 12.72
N HIS A 183 8.52 18.29 13.17
CA HIS A 183 8.96 17.92 14.52
C HIS A 183 9.95 18.99 15.07
N ASN A 184 10.21 18.93 16.34
CA ASN A 184 11.19 19.76 17.05
C ASN A 184 11.71 19.01 18.27
N ALA A 185 12.69 19.56 18.97
CA ALA A 185 13.32 18.93 20.12
C ALA A 185 12.33 18.53 21.24
N VAL A 186 11.21 19.25 21.41
CA VAL A 186 10.19 18.94 22.41
C VAL A 186 9.39 17.71 21.97
N VAL A 187 8.95 17.68 20.72
CA VAL A 187 8.25 16.52 20.13
C VAL A 187 9.13 15.29 20.19
N ASP A 188 10.39 15.40 19.82
CA ASP A 188 11.34 14.29 19.78
C ASP A 188 11.62 13.73 21.18
N ALA A 189 11.75 14.61 22.18
CA ALA A 189 11.94 14.20 23.57
C ALA A 189 10.72 13.43 24.12
N VAL A 190 9.50 13.93 23.87
CA VAL A 190 8.26 13.26 24.30
C VAL A 190 8.12 11.91 23.58
N ALA A 191 8.40 11.86 22.29
CA ALA A 191 8.36 10.61 21.52
C ALA A 191 9.38 9.60 22.05
N ALA A 192 10.60 10.02 22.37
CA ALA A 192 11.65 9.18 22.96
C ALA A 192 11.24 8.61 24.32
N ASP A 193 10.59 9.40 25.16
CA ASP A 193 10.05 8.95 26.46
C ASP A 193 8.99 7.84 26.31
N LEU A 194 8.29 7.79 25.17
CA LEU A 194 7.33 6.75 24.84
C LEU A 194 7.96 5.55 24.09
N GLY A 195 9.28 5.60 23.83
CA GLY A 195 10.01 4.54 23.13
C GLY A 195 10.17 4.76 21.62
N TYR A 196 9.69 5.86 21.07
CA TYR A 196 9.88 6.24 19.68
C TYR A 196 11.21 6.97 19.50
N GLN A 197 12.25 6.23 19.13
CA GLN A 197 13.62 6.76 19.13
C GLN A 197 13.98 7.54 17.86
N VAL A 198 13.21 7.38 16.80
CA VAL A 198 13.56 7.93 15.49
C VAL A 198 12.36 8.55 14.80
N PRO A 199 12.33 9.89 14.65
CA PRO A 199 11.46 10.52 13.67
C PRO A 199 11.80 9.96 12.27
N THR A 200 10.82 9.35 11.62
CA THR A 200 11.02 8.71 10.31
C THR A 200 10.47 9.60 9.22
N LEU A 201 11.35 10.24 8.46
CA LEU A 201 11.02 11.04 7.28
C LEU A 201 11.24 10.21 6.00
N TRP A 202 11.58 10.85 4.89
CA TRP A 202 11.72 10.22 3.58
C TRP A 202 12.80 10.88 2.73
N SER A 203 13.25 10.17 1.70
CA SER A 203 14.17 10.64 0.66
C SER A 203 13.57 10.54 -0.75
N GLY A 204 12.42 9.90 -0.89
CA GLY A 204 11.60 9.87 -2.11
C GLY A 204 10.14 10.15 -1.77
N ASP A 205 9.40 10.77 -2.69
CA ASP A 205 8.05 11.26 -2.43
C ASP A 205 7.15 11.04 -3.64
N LEU A 206 6.03 10.34 -3.47
CA LEU A 206 5.01 10.13 -4.50
C LEU A 206 4.06 11.35 -4.63
N ARG A 207 4.09 12.28 -3.68
CA ARG A 207 3.25 13.49 -3.62
C ARG A 207 1.75 13.23 -3.72
N ASP A 208 1.33 12.02 -3.43
CA ASP A 208 -0.03 11.51 -3.54
C ASP A 208 -0.88 11.79 -2.27
N SER A 209 -0.39 12.63 -1.37
CA SER A 209 -1.22 13.32 -0.37
C SER A 209 -2.26 14.25 -1.02
N ALA A 210 -1.98 14.73 -2.24
CA ALA A 210 -2.92 15.40 -3.11
C ALA A 210 -3.47 14.44 -4.17
N LEU A 211 -4.64 14.73 -4.71
CA LEU A 211 -5.20 13.97 -5.84
C LEU A 211 -4.37 14.23 -7.10
N LEU A 212 -3.66 13.22 -7.55
CA LEU A 212 -2.85 13.22 -8.76
C LEU A 212 -3.48 12.35 -9.86
N SER A 213 -3.09 12.57 -11.12
CA SER A 213 -3.38 11.61 -12.19
C SER A 213 -2.47 10.38 -12.08
N GLU A 214 -2.91 9.27 -12.66
CA GLU A 214 -2.17 8.01 -12.73
C GLU A 214 -0.76 8.20 -13.32
N ASP A 215 -0.65 8.93 -14.44
CA ASP A 215 0.63 9.23 -15.11
C ASP A 215 1.58 10.05 -14.22
N GLN A 216 1.04 10.97 -13.41
CA GLN A 216 1.86 11.74 -12.47
C GLN A 216 2.42 10.84 -11.36
N ILE A 217 1.60 9.93 -10.82
CA ILE A 217 2.02 8.96 -9.80
C ILE A 217 3.14 8.06 -10.35
N VAL A 218 2.96 7.48 -11.54
CA VAL A 218 3.98 6.62 -12.17
C VAL A 218 5.29 7.38 -12.39
N LYS A 219 5.22 8.63 -12.87
CA LYS A 219 6.41 9.48 -13.06
C LYS A 219 7.11 9.78 -11.74
N LEU A 220 6.38 10.07 -10.68
CA LEU A 220 6.95 10.33 -9.35
C LEU A 220 7.55 9.06 -8.74
N ALA A 221 6.91 7.92 -8.93
CA ALA A 221 7.45 6.62 -8.54
C ALA A 221 8.75 6.31 -9.30
N ASP A 222 8.80 6.59 -10.60
CA ASP A 222 10.03 6.42 -11.37
C ASP A 222 11.18 7.31 -10.86
N LEU A 223 10.90 8.49 -10.34
CA LEU A 223 11.91 9.34 -9.72
C LEU A 223 12.29 8.87 -8.32
N SER A 224 11.34 8.33 -7.54
CA SER A 224 11.48 8.07 -6.11
C SER A 224 11.91 6.64 -5.75
N PHE A 225 11.52 5.64 -6.55
CA PHE A 225 11.86 4.23 -6.31
C PHE A 225 13.30 3.96 -6.72
N THR A 226 14.23 4.46 -5.91
CA THR A 226 15.66 4.29 -6.09
C THR A 226 16.28 3.58 -4.89
N ARG A 227 17.52 3.10 -5.07
CA ARG A 227 18.25 2.33 -4.05
C ARG A 227 18.37 3.09 -2.74
N GLN A 228 18.14 2.39 -1.64
CA GLN A 228 18.25 2.86 -0.26
C GLN A 228 17.29 4.02 0.10
N ASN A 229 16.30 4.30 -0.75
CA ASN A 229 15.30 5.31 -0.40
C ASN A 229 14.27 4.77 0.60
N ILE A 230 13.87 5.67 1.49
CA ILE A 230 12.60 5.61 2.20
C ILE A 230 11.64 6.49 1.41
N VAL A 231 10.62 5.89 0.81
CA VAL A 231 9.67 6.61 -0.04
C VAL A 231 8.37 6.77 0.72
N ILE A 232 7.84 8.01 0.72
CA ILE A 232 6.52 8.31 1.25
C ILE A 232 5.48 8.23 0.14
N GLY A 233 4.36 7.58 0.43
CA GLY A 233 3.09 7.63 -0.26
C GLY A 233 1.97 7.74 0.75
N HIS A 234 0.71 7.77 0.31
CA HIS A 234 -0.45 7.95 1.18
C HIS A 234 -1.57 6.97 0.83
N LEU A 235 -2.39 6.64 1.83
CA LEU A 235 -3.55 5.75 1.68
C LEU A 235 -4.85 6.58 1.59
N ASN A 236 -4.83 7.64 0.77
CA ASN A 236 -5.85 8.70 0.76
C ASN A 236 -6.65 8.80 -0.54
N HIS A 237 -6.06 8.45 -1.69
CA HIS A 237 -6.66 8.69 -3.00
C HIS A 237 -6.58 7.47 -3.91
N ALA A 238 -7.68 7.17 -4.59
CA ALA A 238 -7.81 5.97 -5.42
C ALA A 238 -6.84 5.86 -6.63
N PRO A 239 -6.38 6.93 -7.33
CA PRO A 239 -5.59 6.77 -8.56
C PRO A 239 -4.35 5.90 -8.43
N ILE A 240 -3.68 5.87 -7.27
CA ILE A 240 -2.51 5.00 -7.07
C ILE A 240 -2.87 3.52 -7.17
N THR A 241 -4.10 3.15 -6.82
CA THR A 241 -4.56 1.75 -6.87
C THR A 241 -4.72 1.22 -8.29
N HIS A 242 -4.80 2.10 -9.28
CA HIS A 242 -4.93 1.74 -10.69
C HIS A 242 -3.57 1.51 -11.38
N VAL A 243 -2.48 1.90 -10.76
CA VAL A 243 -1.13 1.84 -11.35
C VAL A 243 -0.18 0.87 -10.64
N TYR A 244 -0.66 0.04 -9.74
CA TYR A 244 0.17 -0.90 -8.98
C TYR A 244 1.10 -1.75 -9.86
N GLN A 245 0.62 -2.20 -11.03
CA GLN A 245 1.44 -3.00 -11.93
C GLN A 245 2.64 -2.19 -12.44
N GLN A 246 2.44 -0.94 -12.86
CA GLN A 246 3.52 -0.07 -13.33
C GLN A 246 4.54 0.20 -12.19
N LEU A 247 4.06 0.38 -10.95
CA LEU A 247 4.94 0.57 -9.79
C LEU A 247 5.80 -0.67 -9.51
N VAL A 248 5.20 -1.86 -9.58
CA VAL A 248 5.94 -3.13 -9.44
C VAL A 248 6.94 -3.33 -10.58
N ASP A 249 6.58 -2.92 -11.79
CA ASP A 249 7.46 -3.06 -12.95
C ASP A 249 8.70 -2.16 -12.82
N ILE A 250 8.58 -0.96 -12.26
CA ILE A 250 9.72 -0.10 -11.90
C ILE A 250 10.62 -0.81 -10.88
N ILE A 251 10.04 -1.38 -9.82
CA ILE A 251 10.78 -2.10 -8.78
C ILE A 251 11.56 -3.28 -9.37
N ARG A 252 10.90 -4.08 -10.23
CA ARG A 252 11.50 -5.25 -10.90
C ARG A 252 12.60 -4.85 -11.87
N ALA A 253 12.35 -3.86 -12.73
CA ALA A 253 13.32 -3.37 -13.72
C ALA A 253 14.59 -2.84 -13.06
N ARG A 254 14.48 -2.20 -11.91
CA ARG A 254 15.59 -1.68 -11.11
C ARG A 254 16.22 -2.70 -10.18
N ARG A 255 15.65 -3.91 -10.12
CA ARG A 255 16.06 -4.98 -9.21
C ARG A 255 16.10 -4.51 -7.76
N LEU A 256 15.09 -3.75 -7.34
CA LEU A 256 14.98 -3.27 -5.97
C LEU A 256 14.34 -4.36 -5.09
N ARG A 257 14.79 -4.42 -3.87
CA ARG A 257 14.28 -5.31 -2.82
C ARG A 257 13.43 -4.50 -1.86
N THR A 258 12.11 -4.71 -1.92
CA THR A 258 11.20 -4.02 -0.99
C THR A 258 11.36 -4.56 0.42
N VAL A 259 11.40 -3.66 1.39
CA VAL A 259 11.60 -3.97 2.81
C VAL A 259 10.66 -3.14 3.70
N THR A 260 10.28 -3.72 4.84
CA THR A 260 9.80 -2.93 5.97
C THR A 260 10.98 -2.33 6.73
N LEU A 261 10.75 -1.34 7.58
CA LEU A 261 11.83 -0.82 8.43
C LEU A 261 12.33 -1.91 9.40
N ASN A 262 11.44 -2.80 9.86
CA ASN A 262 11.80 -3.94 10.72
C ASN A 262 12.65 -5.00 9.99
N ASP A 263 12.69 -5.04 8.66
CA ASP A 263 13.59 -5.93 7.92
C ASP A 263 15.03 -5.42 7.93
N VAL A 264 15.23 -4.12 8.12
CA VAL A 264 16.53 -3.45 8.03
C VAL A 264 17.14 -3.17 9.40
N PHE A 265 16.31 -2.80 10.37
CA PHE A 265 16.81 -2.35 11.65
C PHE A 265 16.47 -3.33 12.79
N LEU A 266 17.40 -3.45 13.72
CA LEU A 266 17.17 -4.11 14.99
C LEU A 266 16.23 -3.24 15.84
N LYS A 267 15.21 -3.85 16.44
CA LYS A 267 14.46 -3.15 17.49
C LYS A 267 15.39 -2.96 18.69
N PRO A 268 15.52 -1.72 19.18
CA PRO A 268 16.27 -1.49 20.42
C PRO A 268 15.58 -2.22 21.57
N GLU A 269 16.36 -2.78 22.48
CA GLU A 269 15.83 -3.23 23.76
C GLU A 269 15.39 -2.00 24.54
N ILE A 270 14.08 -1.77 24.66
CA ILE A 270 13.55 -0.73 25.52
C ILE A 270 13.59 -1.28 26.95
N PRO A 271 14.38 -0.69 27.86
CA PRO A 271 14.30 -1.07 29.27
C PRO A 271 12.85 -0.90 29.72
N HIS A 272 12.23 -1.97 30.25
CA HIS A 272 10.88 -1.90 30.80
C HIS A 272 10.81 -0.77 31.83
N ARG A 273 10.37 0.40 31.43
CA ARG A 273 9.99 1.45 32.36
C ARG A 273 8.66 1.02 33.00
N THR A 274 8.70 0.57 34.22
CA THR A 274 7.53 0.50 35.06
C THR A 274 6.90 1.89 35.09
N ALA A 275 5.75 2.03 34.42
CA ALA A 275 5.00 3.27 34.44
C ALA A 275 4.57 3.53 35.90
N HIS A 276 5.30 4.38 36.59
CA HIS A 276 4.78 5.04 37.77
C HIS A 276 3.82 6.13 37.31
N PHE A 277 2.56 5.75 37.10
CA PHE A 277 1.47 6.71 37.16
C PHE A 277 1.33 7.08 38.63
N ALA A 278 1.96 8.17 39.05
CA ALA A 278 1.62 8.84 40.31
C ALA A 278 0.23 9.43 40.12
N GLY A 279 -0.74 8.99 40.93
CA GLY A 279 -2.12 9.45 40.95
C GLY A 279 -2.26 10.90 41.45
#